data_05d303a59b9d3767a8e308f4b2e9eb75
#
_entry.id   05d303a59b9d3767a8e308f4b2e9eb75
#
_cell.length_a   1.000
_cell.length_b   1.000
_cell.length_c   1.000
_cell.angle_alpha   90.00
_cell.angle_beta   90.00
_cell.angle_gamma   90.00
#
_symmetry.space_group_name_H-M   'P 1'
#
loop_
_entity.id
_entity.type
_entity.pdbx_description
1 polymer ?
#
loop_
_entity_poly.entity_id
_entity_poly.type
_entity_poly.pdbx_seq_one_letter_code
_entity_poly.pdbx_strand_id
1 'polypeptide(L)'
;TSLKILGKGGRLVTCGATTNPKVNIDLRHLFSKQQSILGSTMGDVSAFNEVLQLLNQQKIQPVAYTVFPMEKIQDAHGYLENGQQSGKVILVP
;
A
#
# COMPACT_ATOMS: atom_id res chain seq x y z
N THR A 1 -12.01 -9.42 11.53
CA THR A 1 -12.67 -9.98 10.34
C THR A 1 -11.68 -10.61 9.37
N SER A 2 -10.56 -9.94 9.07
CA SER A 2 -9.56 -10.48 8.15
C SER A 2 -9.00 -11.83 8.60
N LEU A 3 -8.73 -12.00 9.90
CA LEU A 3 -8.25 -13.28 10.43
C LEU A 3 -9.28 -14.41 10.29
N LYS A 4 -10.57 -14.08 10.36
CA LYS A 4 -11.65 -15.06 10.24
C LYS A 4 -11.69 -15.69 8.85
N ILE A 5 -11.50 -14.89 7.81
CA ILE A 5 -11.54 -15.35 6.41
C ILE A 5 -10.23 -15.94 5.92
N LEU A 6 -9.14 -15.68 6.65
CA LEU A 6 -7.81 -16.16 6.30
C LEU A 6 -7.69 -17.66 6.55
N GLY A 7 -7.12 -18.40 5.63
CA GLY A 7 -6.96 -19.84 5.75
C GLY A 7 -5.91 -20.26 6.78
N LYS A 8 -5.77 -21.57 6.99
CA LYS A 8 -4.77 -22.14 7.88
C LYS A 8 -3.37 -21.82 7.36
N GLY A 9 -2.48 -21.39 8.27
CA GLY A 9 -1.13 -20.95 7.90
C GLY A 9 -1.07 -19.62 7.17
N GLY A 10 -2.20 -18.92 7.06
CA GLY A 10 -2.28 -17.66 6.33
C GLY A 10 -1.52 -16.51 7.01
N ARG A 11 -1.14 -15.52 6.24
CA ARG A 11 -0.41 -14.33 6.70
C ARG A 11 -1.19 -13.08 6.41
N LEU A 12 -1.40 -12.26 7.42
CA LEU A 12 -1.97 -10.93 7.31
C LEU A 12 -0.84 -9.91 7.41
N VAL A 13 -0.73 -9.03 6.44
CA VAL A 13 0.29 -7.99 6.44
C VAL A 13 -0.38 -6.64 6.61
N THR A 14 0.14 -5.81 7.50
CA THR A 14 -0.29 -4.42 7.66
C THR A 14 0.87 -3.47 7.38
N CYS A 15 0.60 -2.40 6.63
CA CYS A 15 1.61 -1.40 6.27
C CYS A 15 1.22 0.01 6.71
N GLY A 16 0.14 0.17 7.46
CA GLY A 16 -0.27 1.49 7.94
C GLY A 16 -1.55 1.46 8.75
N ALA A 17 -1.79 2.56 9.46
CA ALA A 17 -2.98 2.76 10.29
C ALA A 17 -3.27 4.26 10.40
N THR A 18 -3.83 4.84 9.34
CA THR A 18 -4.05 6.28 9.25
C THR A 18 -5.26 6.76 10.05
N THR A 19 -6.33 5.97 10.11
CA THR A 19 -7.58 6.38 10.73
C THR A 19 -7.72 5.89 12.16
N ASN A 20 -7.45 4.62 12.42
CA ASN A 20 -7.55 4.03 13.75
C ASN A 20 -6.39 3.05 13.98
N PRO A 21 -5.41 3.43 14.82
CA PRO A 21 -4.23 2.60 15.05
C PRO A 21 -4.49 1.41 15.97
N LYS A 22 -5.63 1.41 16.69
CA LYS A 22 -5.95 0.36 17.66
C LYS A 22 -7.01 -0.56 17.09
N VAL A 23 -6.78 -1.86 17.12
CA VAL A 23 -7.71 -2.86 16.65
C VAL A 23 -7.84 -3.98 17.68
N ASN A 24 -9.02 -4.57 17.74
CA ASN A 24 -9.27 -5.76 18.54
C ASN A 24 -9.21 -6.98 17.64
N ILE A 25 -8.51 -8.00 18.09
CA ILE A 25 -8.40 -9.26 17.36
C ILE A 25 -8.87 -10.43 18.24
N ASP A 26 -9.49 -11.41 17.61
CA ASP A 26 -9.85 -12.66 18.25
C ASP A 26 -8.69 -13.65 18.10
N LEU A 27 -7.97 -13.86 19.20
CA LEU A 27 -6.81 -14.73 19.20
C LEU A 27 -7.13 -16.19 18.85
N ARG A 28 -8.38 -16.61 19.02
CA ARG A 28 -8.80 -17.98 18.69
C ARG A 28 -8.55 -18.30 17.21
N HIS A 29 -8.80 -17.36 16.32
CA HIS A 29 -8.50 -17.55 14.89
C HIS A 29 -6.99 -17.63 14.65
N LEU A 30 -6.22 -16.79 15.33
CA LEU A 30 -4.79 -16.69 15.15
C LEU A 30 -4.08 -18.00 15.50
N PHE A 31 -4.31 -18.52 16.71
CA PHE A 31 -3.58 -19.73 17.13
C PHE A 31 -4.16 -21.01 16.51
N SER A 32 -5.49 -21.14 16.41
CA SER A 32 -6.09 -22.39 15.93
C SER A 32 -5.80 -22.65 14.45
N LYS A 33 -5.63 -21.60 13.67
CA LYS A 33 -5.30 -21.70 12.24
C LYS A 33 -3.81 -21.46 11.94
N GLN A 34 -2.99 -21.34 12.96
CA GLN A 34 -1.54 -21.07 12.81
C GLN A 34 -1.25 -19.88 11.89
N GLN A 35 -2.00 -18.80 12.07
CA GLN A 35 -1.90 -17.58 11.27
C GLN A 35 -0.77 -16.70 11.80
N SER A 36 -0.31 -15.77 10.95
CA SER A 36 0.70 -14.77 11.31
C SER A 36 0.20 -13.37 10.98
N ILE A 37 0.55 -12.41 11.83
CA ILE A 37 0.33 -11.00 11.59
C ILE A 37 1.71 -10.34 11.47
N LEU A 38 1.95 -9.69 10.36
CA LEU A 38 3.25 -9.11 10.00
C LEU A 38 3.11 -7.61 9.78
N GLY A 39 4.07 -6.86 10.25
CA GLY A 39 4.19 -5.44 9.93
C GLY A 39 5.12 -5.23 8.75
N SER A 40 4.83 -4.20 7.96
CA SER A 40 5.69 -3.76 6.87
C SER A 40 5.70 -2.24 6.85
N THR A 41 6.86 -1.64 6.73
CA THR A 41 6.98 -0.19 6.62
C THR A 41 8.13 0.17 5.69
N MET A 42 7.87 1.12 4.80
CA MET A 42 8.88 1.75 3.94
C MET A 42 9.82 0.74 3.27
N GLY A 43 10.95 1.22 2.82
CA GLY A 43 12.08 0.46 2.30
C GLY A 43 13.34 1.30 2.51
N ASP A 44 14.48 0.65 2.55
CA ASP A 44 15.76 1.35 2.62
C ASP A 44 16.24 1.79 1.23
N VAL A 45 17.37 2.49 1.18
CA VAL A 45 17.96 2.97 -0.07
C VAL A 45 18.35 1.81 -0.99
N SER A 46 18.79 0.69 -0.41
CA SER A 46 19.15 -0.50 -1.19
C SER A 46 17.93 -1.07 -1.92
N ALA A 47 16.82 -1.25 -1.22
CA ALA A 47 15.57 -1.71 -1.82
C ALA A 47 15.07 -0.76 -2.92
N PHE A 48 15.18 0.56 -2.68
CA PHE A 48 14.83 1.57 -3.67
C PHE A 48 15.67 1.42 -4.96
N ASN A 49 16.98 1.25 -4.82
CA ASN A 49 17.87 1.07 -5.97
C ASN A 49 17.56 -0.22 -6.74
N GLU A 50 17.25 -1.30 -6.04
CA GLU A 50 16.84 -2.56 -6.68
C GLU A 50 15.57 -2.37 -7.51
N VAL A 51 14.57 -1.68 -6.97
CA VAL A 51 13.32 -1.37 -7.70
C VAL A 51 13.60 -0.52 -8.93
N LEU A 52 14.47 0.49 -8.82
CA LEU A 52 14.87 1.31 -9.96
C LEU A 52 15.52 0.48 -11.06
N GLN A 53 16.40 -0.46 -10.70
CA GLN A 53 17.02 -1.36 -11.68
C GLN A 53 15.99 -2.22 -12.40
N LEU A 54 15.02 -2.76 -11.66
CA LEU A 54 13.93 -3.55 -12.25
C LEU A 54 13.08 -2.73 -13.22
N LEU A 55 12.81 -1.47 -12.89
CA LEU A 55 12.10 -0.54 -13.77
C LEU A 55 12.91 -0.27 -15.06
N ASN A 56 14.22 0.02 -14.92
CA ASN A 56 15.10 0.29 -16.05
C ASN A 56 15.25 -0.92 -16.97
N GLN A 57 15.24 -2.13 -16.42
CA GLN A 57 15.29 -3.38 -17.16
C GLN A 57 13.92 -3.81 -17.72
N GLN A 58 12.89 -3.01 -17.51
CA GLN A 58 11.51 -3.29 -17.95
C GLN A 58 10.96 -4.61 -17.41
N LYS A 59 11.49 -5.11 -16.30
CA LYS A 59 11.00 -6.31 -15.62
C LYS A 59 9.73 -6.06 -14.81
N ILE A 60 9.52 -4.81 -14.37
CA ILE A 60 8.29 -4.34 -13.73
C ILE A 60 7.84 -3.06 -14.41
N GLN A 61 6.55 -2.78 -14.34
CA GLN A 61 5.98 -1.56 -14.88
C GLN A 61 5.41 -0.70 -13.74
N PRO A 62 5.47 0.64 -13.86
CA PRO A 62 4.80 1.51 -12.89
C PRO A 62 3.30 1.23 -12.85
N VAL A 63 2.71 1.38 -11.67
CA VAL A 63 1.25 1.36 -11.55
C VAL A 63 0.64 2.53 -12.31
N ALA A 64 -0.65 2.43 -12.61
CA ALA A 64 -1.39 3.51 -13.25
C ALA A 64 -1.20 4.84 -12.49
N TYR A 65 -1.14 5.94 -13.23
CA TYR A 65 -0.99 7.27 -12.65
C TYR A 65 -1.77 8.31 -13.47
N THR A 66 -2.06 9.43 -12.83
CA THR A 66 -2.67 10.60 -13.46
C THR A 66 -1.75 11.79 -13.25
N VAL A 67 -1.51 12.56 -14.29
CA VAL A 67 -0.59 13.72 -14.27
C VAL A 67 -1.39 15.01 -14.30
N PHE A 68 -1.04 15.95 -13.42
CA PHE A 68 -1.56 17.32 -13.43
C PHE A 68 -0.39 18.29 -13.54
N PRO A 69 -0.56 19.41 -14.30
CA PRO A 69 0.40 20.50 -14.23
C PRO A 69 0.42 21.12 -12.82
N MET A 70 1.56 21.65 -12.41
CA MET A 70 1.74 22.19 -11.06
C MET A 70 0.75 23.32 -10.73
N GLU A 71 0.40 24.15 -11.72
CA GLU A 71 -0.57 25.22 -11.55
C GLU A 71 -1.99 24.72 -11.26
N LYS A 72 -2.27 23.45 -11.54
CA LYS A 72 -3.56 22.82 -11.24
C LYS A 72 -3.54 21.95 -9.98
N ILE A 73 -2.70 22.30 -9.02
CA ILE A 73 -2.55 21.55 -7.78
C ILE A 73 -3.88 21.40 -7.02
N GLN A 74 -4.75 22.39 -7.07
CA GLN A 74 -6.06 22.32 -6.41
C GLN A 74 -6.94 21.23 -7.04
N ASP A 75 -6.90 21.11 -8.36
CA ASP A 75 -7.64 20.06 -9.06
C ASP A 75 -7.09 18.66 -8.70
N ALA A 76 -5.77 18.54 -8.58
CA ALA A 76 -5.12 17.30 -8.17
C ALA A 76 -5.52 16.89 -6.74
N HIS A 77 -5.56 17.84 -5.81
CA HIS A 77 -6.05 17.59 -4.44
C HIS A 77 -7.51 17.16 -4.42
N GLY A 78 -8.37 17.86 -5.17
CA GLY A 78 -9.79 17.49 -5.30
C GLY A 78 -9.97 16.09 -5.88
N TYR A 79 -9.18 15.73 -6.87
CA TYR A 79 -9.18 14.39 -7.45
C TYR A 79 -8.85 13.30 -6.43
N LEU A 80 -7.85 13.54 -5.58
CA LEU A 80 -7.48 12.62 -4.49
C LEU A 80 -8.57 12.55 -3.41
N GLU A 81 -9.10 13.71 -2.98
CA GLU A 81 -10.12 13.79 -1.93
C GLU A 81 -11.40 13.07 -2.33
N ASN A 82 -11.76 13.11 -3.59
CA ASN A 82 -12.94 12.43 -4.13
C ASN A 82 -12.73 10.94 -4.37
N GLY A 83 -11.52 10.42 -4.11
CA GLY A 83 -11.22 9.00 -4.27
C GLY A 83 -11.31 8.49 -5.70
N GLN A 84 -11.13 9.36 -6.69
CA GLN A 84 -11.25 9.03 -8.12
C GLN A 84 -9.99 8.37 -8.68
N GLN A 85 -8.86 8.47 -7.96
CA GLN A 85 -7.59 7.98 -8.47
C GLN A 85 -7.53 6.46 -8.53
N SER A 86 -6.86 5.98 -9.57
CA SER A 86 -6.37 4.60 -9.68
C SER A 86 -4.85 4.68 -9.75
N GLY A 87 -4.16 4.37 -8.66
CA GLY A 87 -2.71 4.54 -8.58
C GLY A 87 -2.28 5.91 -8.06
N LYS A 88 -1.26 6.47 -8.63
CA LYS A 88 -0.62 7.72 -8.15
C LYS A 88 -1.13 8.96 -8.89
N VAL A 89 -1.10 10.08 -8.19
CA VAL A 89 -1.30 11.41 -8.78
C VAL A 89 0.04 12.14 -8.77
N ILE A 90 0.45 12.62 -9.93
CA ILE A 90 1.77 13.23 -10.15
C ILE A 90 1.58 14.67 -10.58
N LEU A 91 2.33 15.58 -9.96
CA LEU A 91 2.41 16.97 -10.37
C LEU A 91 3.68 17.19 -11.19
N VAL A 92 3.57 17.87 -12.29
CA VAL A 92 4.71 18.24 -13.14
C VAL A 92 4.81 19.76 -13.25
N PRO A 93 6.05 20.31 -13.29
CA PRO A 93 6.28 21.75 -13.45
C PRO A 93 5.71 22.30 -14.75
#